data_316461240f9102da3d6621b4790e3bde
#
_entry.id   316461240f9102da3d6621b4790e3bde
#
_cell.length_a   1.000
_cell.length_b   1.000
_cell.length_c   1.000
_cell.angle_alpha   90.00
_cell.angle_beta   90.00
_cell.angle_gamma   90.00
#
_symmetry.space_group_name_H-M   'P 1'
#
loop_
_entity.id
_entity.type
_entity.pdbx_description
1 polymer ?
#
loop_
_entity_poly.entity_id
_entity_poly.type
_entity_poly.pdbx_seq_one_letter_code
_entity_poly.pdbx_strand_id
1 'polypeptide(L)'
;KEMQNQSSHWLTIRKEKPDWVIMWGGGAMNPTAIKEAAKTRFPLDRFIGNWWSGAHVDTEALGSKAKGYLASSFTTTGTDFPAVQDVIKYVVKPGKSKTEMGMPGKVLYNRAMFNAVIIAEAITVAQKMTGKKNVTGADVRLGLENIKLDEARLKELGLEGFTAPVIGSCADHENGGSIFVQQWDGSDWKRITGLIPPMTDVVQPL
;
A
#
# COMPACT_ATOMS: atom_id res chain seq x y z
N LYS A 1 2.93 -9.12 24.14
CA LYS A 1 2.10 -8.34 25.09
C LYS A 1 2.00 -6.86 24.69
N GLU A 2 3.08 -6.26 24.18
CA GLU A 2 3.14 -4.82 23.80
C GLU A 2 2.29 -4.48 22.57
N MET A 3 2.08 -5.41 21.66
CA MET A 3 1.23 -5.19 20.48
C MET A 3 -0.22 -4.84 20.85
N GLN A 4 -0.72 -5.36 21.97
CA GLN A 4 -2.11 -5.18 22.40
C GLN A 4 -2.28 -4.28 23.63
N ASN A 5 -1.18 -3.85 24.25
CA ASN A 5 -1.19 -2.95 25.38
C ASN A 5 -0.14 -1.84 25.20
N GLN A 6 -0.58 -0.69 24.73
CA GLN A 6 0.28 0.46 24.46
C GLN A 6 -0.04 1.68 25.34
N SER A 7 -0.88 1.52 26.36
CA SER A 7 -1.36 2.62 27.19
C SER A 7 -0.21 3.42 27.83
N SER A 8 0.85 2.73 28.30
CA SER A 8 2.02 3.39 28.91
C SER A 8 2.78 4.27 27.91
N HIS A 9 2.97 3.79 26.69
CA HIS A 9 3.63 4.56 25.62
C HIS A 9 2.84 5.82 25.27
N TRP A 10 1.51 5.68 25.13
CA TRP A 10 0.66 6.83 24.82
C TRP A 10 0.49 7.82 25.97
N LEU A 11 0.62 7.38 27.22
CA LEU A 11 0.72 8.29 28.38
C LEU A 11 2.04 9.07 28.35
N THR A 12 3.15 8.44 27.96
CA THR A 12 4.44 9.13 27.76
C THR A 12 4.35 10.16 26.63
N ILE A 13 3.81 9.77 25.46
CA ILE A 13 3.58 10.70 24.33
C ILE A 13 2.75 11.90 24.77
N ARG A 14 1.67 11.67 25.55
CA ARG A 14 0.83 12.73 26.09
C ARG A 14 1.61 13.68 27.03
N LYS A 15 2.53 13.15 27.82
CA LYS A 15 3.37 13.93 28.74
C LYS A 15 4.40 14.76 28.00
N GLU A 16 5.10 14.15 27.03
CA GLU A 16 6.19 14.76 26.26
C GLU A 16 5.68 15.71 25.17
N LYS A 17 4.42 15.58 24.74
CA LYS A 17 3.73 16.43 23.75
C LYS A 17 4.51 16.63 22.44
N PRO A 18 4.94 15.56 21.76
CA PRO A 18 5.61 15.72 20.48
C PRO A 18 4.64 16.33 19.45
N ASP A 19 5.19 17.05 18.47
CA ASP A 19 4.42 17.61 17.36
C ASP A 19 3.88 16.52 16.43
N TRP A 20 4.65 15.45 16.22
CA TRP A 20 4.32 14.33 15.36
C TRP A 20 4.63 12.99 16.01
N VAL A 21 3.83 11.98 15.67
CA VAL A 21 4.13 10.57 15.97
C VAL A 21 4.22 9.82 14.65
N ILE A 22 5.34 9.12 14.46
CA ILE A 22 5.56 8.22 13.32
C ILE A 22 5.51 6.79 13.85
N MET A 23 4.64 5.95 13.27
CA MET A 23 4.50 4.55 13.65
C MET A 23 5.06 3.64 12.58
N TRP A 24 5.99 2.80 12.96
CA TRP A 24 6.44 1.67 12.18
C TRP A 24 5.80 0.41 12.73
N GLY A 25 4.53 0.18 12.35
CA GLY A 25 3.71 -0.86 12.94
C GLY A 25 3.14 -1.84 11.93
N GLY A 26 2.61 -2.96 12.42
CA GLY A 26 1.92 -3.97 11.63
C GLY A 26 0.92 -4.80 12.46
N GLY A 27 -0.11 -5.34 11.81
CA GLY A 27 -1.10 -6.20 12.45
C GLY A 27 -1.84 -5.54 13.61
N ALA A 28 -2.09 -6.28 14.69
CA ALA A 28 -2.86 -5.82 15.86
C ALA A 28 -2.27 -4.59 16.58
N MET A 29 -1.01 -4.27 16.33
CA MET A 29 -0.34 -3.08 16.84
C MET A 29 -1.02 -1.80 16.36
N ASN A 30 -1.43 -1.75 15.10
CA ASN A 30 -1.95 -0.56 14.44
C ASN A 30 -3.29 -0.08 15.03
N PRO A 31 -4.38 -0.87 15.03
CA PRO A 31 -5.65 -0.43 15.59
C PRO A 31 -5.54 -0.13 17.09
N THR A 32 -4.64 -0.81 17.81
CA THR A 32 -4.36 -0.52 19.21
C THR A 32 -3.74 0.86 19.37
N ALA A 33 -2.72 1.20 18.57
CA ALA A 33 -2.06 2.50 18.60
C ALA A 33 -3.04 3.64 18.28
N ILE A 34 -3.83 3.49 17.21
CA ILE A 34 -4.81 4.50 16.78
C ILE A 34 -5.87 4.71 17.87
N LYS A 35 -6.36 3.62 18.47
CA LYS A 35 -7.32 3.68 19.59
C LYS A 35 -6.76 4.41 20.80
N GLU A 36 -5.53 4.11 21.21
CA GLU A 36 -4.89 4.76 22.37
C GLU A 36 -4.54 6.22 22.07
N ALA A 37 -4.14 6.56 20.84
CA ALA A 37 -3.95 7.93 20.40
C ALA A 37 -5.26 8.75 20.57
N ALA A 38 -6.36 8.24 20.05
CA ALA A 38 -7.68 8.86 20.18
C ALA A 38 -8.10 9.01 21.67
N LYS A 39 -7.86 7.97 22.47
CA LYS A 39 -8.18 7.98 23.93
C LYS A 39 -7.36 9.02 24.70
N THR A 40 -6.09 9.21 24.35
CA THR A 40 -5.22 10.21 24.97
C THR A 40 -5.42 11.62 24.38
N ARG A 41 -6.32 11.76 23.38
CA ARG A 41 -6.62 12.99 22.64
C ARG A 41 -5.40 13.53 21.88
N PHE A 42 -4.53 12.64 21.39
CA PHE A 42 -3.49 13.04 20.46
C PHE A 42 -4.12 13.39 19.11
N PRO A 43 -3.71 14.50 18.45
CA PRO A 43 -4.23 14.88 17.13
C PRO A 43 -3.91 13.81 16.09
N LEU A 44 -4.92 13.14 15.54
CA LEU A 44 -4.71 12.03 14.59
C LEU A 44 -4.17 12.50 13.24
N ASP A 45 -4.37 13.76 12.88
CA ASP A 45 -3.78 14.42 11.71
C ASP A 45 -2.27 14.75 11.88
N ARG A 46 -1.70 14.43 13.03
CA ARG A 46 -0.26 14.43 13.34
C ARG A 46 0.29 13.05 13.69
N PHE A 47 -0.49 12.00 13.43
CA PHE A 47 -0.10 10.63 13.65
C PHE A 47 -0.07 9.91 12.31
N ILE A 48 1.13 9.52 11.85
CA ILE A 48 1.36 8.88 10.56
C ILE A 48 1.94 7.49 10.73
N GLY A 49 1.30 6.50 10.11
CA GLY A 49 1.80 5.14 9.99
C GLY A 49 2.52 4.91 8.65
N ASN A 50 3.35 3.87 8.63
CA ASN A 50 3.94 3.39 7.39
C ASN A 50 2.88 2.67 6.52
N TRP A 51 3.29 2.09 5.37
CA TRP A 51 2.38 1.36 4.47
C TRP A 51 1.78 0.07 5.07
N TRP A 52 2.36 -0.48 6.15
CA TRP A 52 1.80 -1.61 6.92
C TRP A 52 0.72 -1.19 7.92
N SER A 53 0.54 0.11 8.11
CA SER A 53 -0.34 0.70 9.11
C SER A 53 -1.45 1.55 8.48
N GLY A 54 -1.70 1.39 7.18
CA GLY A 54 -2.64 2.20 6.41
C GLY A 54 -3.68 1.37 5.68
N ALA A 55 -4.15 0.27 6.26
CA ALA A 55 -5.18 -0.57 5.69
C ALA A 55 -6.54 -0.36 6.37
N HIS A 56 -7.61 -0.77 5.72
CA HIS A 56 -8.98 -0.71 6.28
C HIS A 56 -9.11 -1.48 7.59
N VAL A 57 -8.44 -2.63 7.70
CA VAL A 57 -8.43 -3.44 8.94
C VAL A 57 -7.87 -2.69 10.15
N ASP A 58 -7.09 -1.63 9.94
CA ASP A 58 -6.51 -0.83 11.01
C ASP A 58 -7.49 0.22 11.54
N THR A 59 -8.47 0.65 10.74
CA THR A 59 -9.31 1.84 11.00
C THR A 59 -10.81 1.57 10.99
N GLU A 60 -11.32 0.60 10.19
CA GLU A 60 -12.77 0.37 10.02
C GLU A 60 -13.49 0.13 11.36
N ALA A 61 -12.94 -0.68 12.25
CA ALA A 61 -13.55 -0.95 13.56
C ALA A 61 -13.60 0.28 14.47
N LEU A 62 -12.78 1.30 14.20
CA LEU A 62 -12.74 2.57 14.94
C LEU A 62 -13.63 3.63 14.29
N GLY A 63 -13.89 3.51 12.99
CA GLY A 63 -14.72 4.43 12.22
C GLY A 63 -14.31 5.89 12.41
N SER A 64 -15.26 6.75 12.81
CA SER A 64 -15.04 8.18 13.03
C SER A 64 -14.01 8.48 14.13
N LYS A 65 -13.75 7.55 15.06
CA LYS A 65 -12.73 7.72 16.11
C LYS A 65 -11.30 7.69 15.56
N ALA A 66 -11.09 7.13 14.36
CA ALA A 66 -9.82 7.13 13.67
C ALA A 66 -9.69 8.29 12.64
N LYS A 67 -10.73 9.12 12.49
CA LYS A 67 -10.73 10.21 11.51
C LYS A 67 -9.53 11.14 11.70
N GLY A 68 -8.85 11.43 10.60
CA GLY A 68 -7.65 12.25 10.58
C GLY A 68 -6.34 11.44 10.55
N TYR A 69 -6.34 10.17 11.00
CA TYR A 69 -5.15 9.33 10.99
C TYR A 69 -4.56 9.22 9.59
N LEU A 70 -3.23 9.32 9.52
CA LEU A 70 -2.44 9.34 8.29
C LEU A 70 -1.69 8.03 8.10
N ALA A 71 -1.46 7.67 6.85
CA ALA A 71 -0.53 6.58 6.53
C ALA A 71 0.11 6.79 5.15
N SER A 72 1.33 6.29 4.98
CA SER A 72 1.92 6.19 3.65
C SER A 72 1.31 5.02 2.87
N SER A 73 1.23 5.15 1.56
CA SER A 73 0.83 4.08 0.65
C SER A 73 1.52 4.24 -0.70
N PHE A 74 1.54 3.16 -1.50
CA PHE A 74 2.07 3.15 -2.86
C PHE A 74 1.03 2.65 -3.89
N THR A 75 -0.13 2.18 -3.42
CA THR A 75 -1.27 1.79 -4.27
C THR A 75 -2.53 2.50 -3.83
N THR A 76 -3.29 3.03 -4.79
CA THR A 76 -4.52 3.80 -4.53
C THR A 76 -5.68 2.86 -4.18
N THR A 77 -6.55 3.32 -3.28
CA THR A 77 -7.83 2.67 -2.93
C THR A 77 -8.91 3.00 -3.96
N GLY A 78 -10.04 2.30 -3.84
CA GLY A 78 -11.21 2.51 -4.70
C GLY A 78 -11.34 1.48 -5.80
N THR A 79 -12.51 1.47 -6.40
CA THR A 79 -12.92 0.52 -7.44
C THR A 79 -12.98 1.13 -8.83
N ASP A 80 -12.65 2.42 -8.99
CA ASP A 80 -12.86 3.16 -10.24
C ASP A 80 -11.83 2.83 -11.33
N PHE A 81 -10.87 1.98 -11.03
CA PHE A 81 -9.87 1.50 -11.97
C PHE A 81 -10.42 0.38 -12.86
N PRO A 82 -10.27 0.44 -14.20
CA PRO A 82 -10.73 -0.60 -15.11
C PRO A 82 -10.28 -2.01 -14.71
N ALA A 83 -9.01 -2.18 -14.30
CA ALA A 83 -8.51 -3.48 -13.83
C ALA A 83 -9.26 -4.01 -12.61
N VAL A 84 -9.62 -3.15 -11.65
CA VAL A 84 -10.40 -3.54 -10.46
C VAL A 84 -11.83 -3.89 -10.87
N GLN A 85 -12.43 -3.13 -11.79
CA GLN A 85 -13.77 -3.41 -12.33
C GLN A 85 -13.81 -4.75 -13.07
N ASP A 86 -12.76 -5.10 -13.82
CA ASP A 86 -12.67 -6.40 -14.49
C ASP A 86 -12.56 -7.56 -13.49
N VAL A 87 -11.79 -7.40 -12.42
CA VAL A 87 -11.76 -8.40 -11.34
C VAL A 87 -13.13 -8.57 -10.70
N ILE A 88 -13.85 -7.47 -10.42
CA ILE A 88 -15.20 -7.53 -9.88
C ILE A 88 -16.14 -8.26 -10.86
N LYS A 89 -16.10 -7.88 -12.13
CA LYS A 89 -17.00 -8.39 -13.18
C LYS A 89 -16.76 -9.85 -13.52
N TYR A 90 -15.50 -10.25 -13.69
CA TYR A 90 -15.17 -11.55 -14.27
C TYR A 90 -14.75 -12.60 -13.24
N VAL A 91 -14.43 -12.20 -12.01
CA VAL A 91 -13.94 -13.09 -10.95
C VAL A 91 -14.87 -13.11 -9.74
N VAL A 92 -15.16 -11.94 -9.16
CA VAL A 92 -15.89 -11.86 -7.88
C VAL A 92 -17.39 -12.11 -8.10
N LYS A 93 -18.04 -11.34 -8.97
CA LYS A 93 -19.48 -11.49 -9.26
C LYS A 93 -19.89 -12.89 -9.70
N PRO A 94 -19.13 -13.58 -10.59
CA PRO A 94 -19.45 -14.94 -10.99
C PRO A 94 -19.10 -16.01 -9.94
N GLY A 95 -18.58 -15.64 -8.76
CA GLY A 95 -18.22 -16.58 -7.71
C GLY A 95 -17.00 -17.46 -8.03
N LYS A 96 -16.09 -16.99 -8.92
CA LYS A 96 -14.85 -17.70 -9.26
C LYS A 96 -13.78 -17.57 -8.18
N SER A 97 -14.02 -16.78 -7.16
CA SER A 97 -13.19 -16.64 -5.97
C SER A 97 -14.05 -16.64 -4.71
N LYS A 98 -13.41 -16.87 -3.56
CA LYS A 98 -14.04 -16.72 -2.24
C LYS A 98 -14.05 -15.27 -1.74
N THR A 99 -13.67 -14.32 -2.59
CA THR A 99 -13.59 -12.90 -2.25
C THR A 99 -14.99 -12.32 -2.03
N GLU A 100 -15.21 -11.69 -0.90
CA GLU A 100 -16.44 -10.94 -0.63
C GLU A 100 -16.49 -9.67 -1.48
N MET A 101 -17.69 -9.27 -1.90
CA MET A 101 -17.91 -8.11 -2.79
C MET A 101 -17.40 -6.77 -2.24
N GLY A 102 -17.30 -6.63 -0.92
CA GLY A 102 -16.77 -5.43 -0.27
C GLY A 102 -15.24 -5.37 -0.17
N MET A 103 -14.52 -6.37 -0.66
CA MET A 103 -13.05 -6.41 -0.57
C MET A 103 -12.33 -5.67 -1.71
N PRO A 104 -12.75 -5.81 -2.99
CA PRO A 104 -12.14 -5.02 -4.07
C PRO A 104 -12.23 -3.52 -3.79
N GLY A 105 -11.14 -2.81 -4.04
CA GLY A 105 -11.02 -1.39 -3.72
C GLY A 105 -10.37 -1.10 -2.36
N LYS A 106 -10.37 -2.04 -1.41
CA LYS A 106 -9.65 -1.87 -0.14
C LYS A 106 -8.13 -1.92 -0.36
N VAL A 107 -7.39 -1.21 0.49
CA VAL A 107 -5.91 -1.07 0.37
C VAL A 107 -5.21 -2.41 0.14
N LEU A 108 -5.44 -3.40 1.00
CA LEU A 108 -4.73 -4.68 0.90
C LEU A 108 -5.15 -5.50 -0.32
N TYR A 109 -6.43 -5.41 -0.72
CA TYR A 109 -6.91 -6.09 -1.93
C TYR A 109 -6.25 -5.52 -3.18
N ASN A 110 -6.29 -4.20 -3.33
CA ASN A 110 -5.71 -3.50 -4.47
C ASN A 110 -4.19 -3.75 -4.54
N ARG A 111 -3.51 -3.73 -3.40
CA ARG A 111 -2.08 -4.05 -3.30
C ARG A 111 -1.77 -5.49 -3.74
N ALA A 112 -2.55 -6.46 -3.27
CA ALA A 112 -2.37 -7.86 -3.65
C ALA A 112 -2.64 -8.08 -5.14
N MET A 113 -3.67 -7.43 -5.70
CA MET A 113 -3.94 -7.44 -7.13
C MET A 113 -2.76 -6.86 -7.92
N PHE A 114 -2.19 -5.74 -7.48
CA PHE A 114 -1.03 -5.13 -8.15
C PHE A 114 0.22 -6.01 -8.07
N ASN A 115 0.46 -6.69 -6.96
CA ASN A 115 1.54 -7.67 -6.87
C ASN A 115 1.38 -8.79 -7.90
N ALA A 116 0.15 -9.26 -8.13
CA ALA A 116 -0.12 -10.25 -9.18
C ALA A 116 0.15 -9.70 -10.59
N VAL A 117 -0.16 -8.42 -10.83
CA VAL A 117 0.18 -7.74 -12.10
C VAL A 117 1.70 -7.68 -12.30
N ILE A 118 2.46 -7.28 -11.28
CA ILE A 118 3.93 -7.25 -11.35
C ILE A 118 4.49 -8.63 -11.72
N ILE A 119 4.01 -9.69 -11.06
CA ILE A 119 4.47 -11.06 -11.35
C ILE A 119 4.10 -11.49 -12.78
N ALA A 120 2.89 -11.19 -13.23
CA ALA A 120 2.45 -11.54 -14.59
C ALA A 120 3.27 -10.80 -15.67
N GLU A 121 3.55 -9.53 -15.46
CA GLU A 121 4.42 -8.75 -16.35
C GLU A 121 5.87 -9.27 -16.34
N ALA A 122 6.41 -9.59 -15.16
CA ALA A 122 7.75 -10.18 -15.05
C ALA A 122 7.86 -11.51 -15.80
N ILE A 123 6.86 -12.39 -15.71
CA ILE A 123 6.78 -13.63 -16.47
C ILE A 123 6.75 -13.33 -17.97
N THR A 124 5.95 -12.37 -18.40
CA THR A 124 5.83 -11.96 -19.79
C THR A 124 7.15 -11.43 -20.34
N VAL A 125 7.86 -10.59 -19.57
CA VAL A 125 9.20 -10.10 -19.91
C VAL A 125 10.19 -11.23 -20.00
N ALA A 126 10.20 -12.14 -19.01
CA ALA A 126 11.06 -13.32 -19.00
C ALA A 126 10.86 -14.21 -20.21
N GLN A 127 9.62 -14.48 -20.60
CA GLN A 127 9.28 -15.26 -21.79
C GLN A 127 9.80 -14.60 -23.08
N LYS A 128 9.64 -13.29 -23.20
CA LYS A 128 10.16 -12.53 -24.35
C LYS A 128 11.68 -12.56 -24.43
N MET A 129 12.36 -12.41 -23.31
CA MET A 129 13.82 -12.37 -23.25
C MET A 129 14.46 -13.73 -23.48
N THR A 130 13.86 -14.79 -22.96
CA THR A 130 14.45 -16.15 -23.00
C THR A 130 13.93 -17.00 -24.16
N GLY A 131 12.81 -16.61 -24.80
CA GLY A 131 12.12 -17.43 -25.81
C GLY A 131 11.43 -18.68 -25.23
N LYS A 132 11.40 -18.85 -23.90
CA LYS A 132 10.81 -20.02 -23.26
C LYS A 132 9.32 -19.80 -22.99
N LYS A 133 8.49 -20.80 -23.26
CA LYS A 133 7.08 -20.81 -22.84
C LYS A 133 6.95 -21.03 -21.33
N ASN A 134 7.73 -21.96 -20.77
CA ASN A 134 7.77 -22.26 -19.35
C ASN A 134 9.04 -21.64 -18.77
N VAL A 135 8.87 -20.66 -17.88
CA VAL A 135 9.98 -19.95 -17.24
C VAL A 135 10.28 -20.53 -15.84
N THR A 136 11.54 -20.49 -15.46
CA THR A 136 12.01 -20.87 -14.12
C THR A 136 11.98 -19.65 -13.18
N GLY A 137 12.20 -19.86 -11.88
CA GLY A 137 12.36 -18.75 -10.93
C GLY A 137 13.50 -17.80 -11.29
N ALA A 138 14.61 -18.32 -11.84
CA ALA A 138 15.72 -17.49 -12.33
C ALA A 138 15.31 -16.63 -13.55
N ASP A 139 14.53 -17.21 -14.47
CA ASP A 139 13.98 -16.44 -15.60
C ASP A 139 13.02 -15.34 -15.13
N VAL A 140 12.16 -15.62 -14.11
CA VAL A 140 11.24 -14.62 -13.54
C VAL A 140 12.01 -13.50 -12.82
N ARG A 141 13.09 -13.82 -12.12
CA ARG A 141 13.99 -12.82 -11.55
C ARG A 141 14.54 -11.90 -12.65
N LEU A 142 15.04 -12.47 -13.75
CA LEU A 142 15.48 -11.69 -14.91
C LEU A 142 14.36 -10.78 -15.43
N GLY A 143 13.12 -11.29 -15.47
CA GLY A 143 11.93 -10.50 -15.85
C GLY A 143 11.65 -9.34 -14.90
N LEU A 144 11.78 -9.53 -13.59
CA LEU A 144 11.62 -8.47 -12.58
C LEU A 144 12.70 -7.40 -12.70
N GLU A 145 13.95 -7.80 -12.96
CA GLU A 145 15.07 -6.89 -13.16
C GLU A 145 15.02 -6.12 -14.48
N ASN A 146 14.07 -6.44 -15.37
CA ASN A 146 13.83 -5.78 -16.65
C ASN A 146 12.36 -5.34 -16.84
N ILE A 147 11.58 -5.32 -15.76
CA ILE A 147 10.19 -4.89 -15.80
C ILE A 147 10.09 -3.40 -16.11
N LYS A 148 9.15 -3.03 -16.97
CA LYS A 148 8.87 -1.63 -17.33
C LYS A 148 7.36 -1.40 -17.33
N LEU A 149 6.81 -1.13 -16.15
CA LEU A 149 5.45 -0.65 -15.95
C LEU A 149 5.46 0.88 -15.92
N ASP A 150 5.72 1.51 -17.05
CA ASP A 150 5.63 2.95 -17.20
C ASP A 150 4.16 3.41 -17.26
N GLU A 151 3.91 4.72 -17.30
CA GLU A 151 2.57 5.29 -17.31
C GLU A 151 1.72 4.76 -18.48
N ALA A 152 2.33 4.59 -19.67
CA ALA A 152 1.64 4.04 -20.83
C ALA A 152 1.21 2.59 -20.58
N ARG A 153 2.08 1.76 -20.03
CA ARG A 153 1.77 0.38 -19.70
C ARG A 153 0.75 0.26 -18.58
N LEU A 154 0.84 1.08 -17.54
CA LEU A 154 -0.17 1.13 -16.48
C LEU A 154 -1.55 1.51 -17.04
N LYS A 155 -1.61 2.46 -17.96
CA LYS A 155 -2.85 2.84 -18.64
C LYS A 155 -3.43 1.72 -19.48
N GLU A 156 -2.61 1.01 -20.27
CA GLU A 156 -3.05 -0.19 -21.03
C GLU A 156 -3.63 -1.28 -20.13
N LEU A 157 -3.08 -1.45 -18.94
CA LEU A 157 -3.53 -2.41 -17.94
C LEU A 157 -4.75 -1.93 -17.14
N GLY A 158 -5.27 -0.73 -17.43
CA GLY A 158 -6.39 -0.15 -16.68
C GLY A 158 -6.05 0.28 -15.26
N LEU A 159 -4.79 0.66 -15.04
CA LEU A 159 -4.21 1.07 -13.75
C LEU A 159 -3.65 2.50 -13.79
N GLU A 160 -4.13 3.35 -14.69
CA GLU A 160 -3.72 4.76 -14.76
C GLU A 160 -3.98 5.47 -13.40
N GLY A 161 -2.96 6.08 -12.81
CA GLY A 161 -3.03 6.77 -11.53
C GLY A 161 -3.12 5.87 -10.29
N PHE A 162 -3.08 4.55 -10.48
CA PHE A 162 -3.18 3.58 -9.39
C PHE A 162 -1.92 3.54 -8.50
N THR A 163 -0.77 3.66 -9.10
CA THR A 163 0.56 3.64 -8.46
C THR A 163 1.53 4.52 -9.25
N ALA A 164 2.73 4.73 -8.72
CA ALA A 164 3.84 5.24 -9.51
C ALA A 164 4.31 4.19 -10.55
N PRO A 165 4.97 4.60 -11.64
CA PRO A 165 5.67 3.67 -12.53
C PRO A 165 6.61 2.75 -11.77
N VAL A 166 6.71 1.48 -12.22
CA VAL A 166 7.59 0.46 -11.66
C VAL A 166 8.58 0.04 -12.75
N ILE A 167 9.85 0.44 -12.58
CA ILE A 167 10.92 0.20 -13.56
C ILE A 167 12.07 -0.50 -12.82
N GLY A 168 12.12 -1.83 -12.94
CA GLY A 168 13.12 -2.65 -12.28
C GLY A 168 14.46 -2.68 -13.03
N SER A 169 15.53 -2.79 -12.28
CA SER A 169 16.86 -3.10 -12.80
C SER A 169 17.61 -3.97 -11.79
N CYS A 170 18.73 -4.58 -12.24
CA CYS A 170 19.61 -5.33 -11.32
C CYS A 170 20.25 -4.41 -10.25
N ALA A 171 20.43 -3.12 -10.56
CA ALA A 171 21.01 -2.14 -9.65
C ALA A 171 19.98 -1.48 -8.73
N ASP A 172 18.70 -1.44 -9.15
CA ASP A 172 17.60 -0.85 -8.38
C ASP A 172 16.41 -1.81 -8.34
N HIS A 173 16.28 -2.52 -7.22
CA HIS A 173 15.13 -3.41 -6.94
C HIS A 173 13.98 -2.65 -6.25
N GLU A 174 14.17 -1.41 -5.83
CA GLU A 174 13.15 -0.58 -5.18
C GLU A 174 12.27 0.16 -6.19
N ASN A 175 12.68 0.18 -7.47
CA ASN A 175 11.92 0.76 -8.58
C ASN A 175 11.55 2.24 -8.36
N GLY A 176 12.48 3.01 -7.79
CA GLY A 176 12.25 4.42 -7.51
C GLY A 176 11.34 4.71 -6.32
N GLY A 177 10.70 3.71 -5.70
CA GLY A 177 10.08 3.73 -4.37
C GLY A 177 9.12 4.88 -4.00
N SER A 178 8.51 5.56 -4.97
CA SER A 178 7.61 6.69 -4.68
C SER A 178 6.38 6.27 -3.89
N ILE A 179 6.01 7.09 -2.92
CA ILE A 179 4.84 6.89 -2.05
C ILE A 179 3.92 8.12 -2.13
N PHE A 180 2.74 8.02 -1.54
CA PHE A 180 1.88 9.15 -1.20
C PHE A 180 1.35 9.00 0.22
N VAL A 181 0.81 10.07 0.79
CA VAL A 181 0.11 10.04 2.06
C VAL A 181 -1.39 9.98 1.82
N GLN A 182 -2.05 9.12 2.57
CA GLN A 182 -3.49 8.99 2.64
C GLN A 182 -3.99 9.28 4.06
N GLN A 183 -5.24 9.72 4.17
CA GLN A 183 -5.90 10.04 5.43
C GLN A 183 -7.20 9.27 5.55
N TRP A 184 -7.49 8.76 6.74
CA TRP A 184 -8.77 8.17 7.06
C TRP A 184 -9.81 9.26 7.31
N ASP A 185 -10.88 9.30 6.52
CA ASP A 185 -11.95 10.32 6.63
C ASP A 185 -13.02 9.98 7.66
N GLY A 186 -12.94 8.80 8.26
CA GLY A 186 -13.92 8.22 9.18
C GLY A 186 -14.68 7.02 8.61
N SER A 187 -14.58 6.80 7.30
CA SER A 187 -15.24 5.71 6.57
C SER A 187 -14.34 5.05 5.52
N ASP A 188 -13.41 5.80 4.95
CA ASP A 188 -12.54 5.32 3.87
C ASP A 188 -11.21 6.09 3.86
N TRP A 189 -10.22 5.54 3.16
CA TRP A 189 -8.93 6.19 2.92
C TRP A 189 -9.00 7.14 1.73
N LYS A 190 -8.50 8.35 1.91
CA LYS A 190 -8.40 9.39 0.86
C LYS A 190 -6.94 9.77 0.67
N ARG A 191 -6.45 9.69 -0.55
CA ARG A 191 -5.14 10.22 -0.91
C ARG A 191 -5.16 11.74 -0.76
N ILE A 192 -4.19 12.28 -0.02
CA ILE A 192 -4.12 13.72 0.29
C ILE A 192 -2.86 14.40 -0.27
N THR A 193 -1.91 13.62 -0.83
CA THR A 193 -0.72 14.17 -1.49
C THR A 193 -0.56 13.64 -2.90
N GLY A 194 0.25 14.34 -3.69
CA GLY A 194 0.88 13.76 -4.89
C GLY A 194 1.85 12.62 -4.55
N LEU A 195 2.54 12.11 -5.56
CA LEU A 195 3.65 11.19 -5.36
C LEU A 195 4.83 11.93 -4.72
N ILE A 196 5.41 11.31 -3.73
CA ILE A 196 6.60 11.77 -3.01
C ILE A 196 7.73 10.82 -3.42
N PRO A 197 8.76 11.29 -4.12
CA PRO A 197 9.88 10.45 -4.53
C PRO A 197 10.72 10.02 -3.32
N PRO A 198 11.51 8.95 -3.44
CA PRO A 198 12.45 8.55 -2.39
C PRO A 198 13.55 9.61 -2.25
N MET A 199 14.08 9.74 -1.04
CA MET A 199 15.19 10.64 -0.72
C MET A 199 16.53 9.90 -0.92
N THR A 200 16.78 9.38 -2.12
CA THR A 200 17.97 8.57 -2.43
C THR A 200 19.27 9.32 -2.18
N ASP A 201 19.30 10.61 -2.48
CA ASP A 201 20.47 11.47 -2.27
C ASP A 201 20.88 11.61 -0.80
N VAL A 202 19.94 11.34 0.14
CA VAL A 202 20.17 11.40 1.58
C VAL A 202 20.46 10.03 2.17
N VAL A 203 19.86 8.98 1.59
CA VAL A 203 19.84 7.63 2.18
C VAL A 203 20.87 6.69 1.54
N GLN A 204 21.32 6.97 0.32
CA GLN A 204 22.26 6.13 -0.42
C GLN A 204 23.68 6.71 -0.63
N PRO A 205 24.21 7.62 0.18
CA PRO A 205 25.60 8.05 0.06
C PRO A 205 26.59 7.03 0.65
N LEU A 206 26.16 5.85 0.99
CA LEU A 206 26.99 4.73 1.48
C LEU A 206 27.11 3.63 0.42
#